data_c4f2d60f05089f4959862c5fd5557e98
#
_entry.id   c4f2d60f05089f4959862c5fd5557e98
#
_cell.length_a   1.000
_cell.length_b   1.000
_cell.length_c   1.000
_cell.angle_alpha   90.00
_cell.angle_beta   90.00
_cell.angle_gamma   90.00
#
_symmetry.space_group_name_H-M   'P 1'
#
loop_
_entity.id
_entity.type
_entity.pdbx_description
1 polymer ?
#
loop_
_entity_poly.entity_id
_entity_poly.type
_entity_poly.pdbx_seq_one_letter_code
_entity_poly.pdbx_strand_id
1 'polypeptide(L)'
;PNLKSTREFITSSNYLGNIEIEIRSKYDRPSVTILSTAVTSVLTKIATSISAIEEEYEGTKEFRAVNIRDVFRDKAVNYTNIVNGGIGVSQNDATVPVEMRIDLKQEDWFTFTDNYGTSEEKAFVAYFRDNVDKLKTIYSKIYLMRNERQMHLYSFDGGERFEPDYVLFLQKDNADGFEQMQVFIEPKGKQLVKSDKWKEDFLLQLKENASPVKTFVDDNNYHIWGFHFFNRDLRRTEFSADFEMLQKPEDHLKVLSAYAKGLVDGN
;
A
#
# COMPACT_ATOMS: atom_id res chain seq x y z
N PRO A 1 -2.27 4.68 23.56
CA PRO A 1 -1.74 4.90 24.92
C PRO A 1 -0.46 4.09 25.10
N ASN A 2 0.61 4.77 25.55
CA ASN A 2 1.91 4.14 25.79
C ASN A 2 1.89 3.30 27.07
N LEU A 3 1.20 2.18 27.03
CA LEU A 3 1.08 1.25 28.16
C LEU A 3 2.40 0.51 28.36
N LYS A 4 3.06 0.70 29.50
CA LYS A 4 4.37 0.10 29.78
C LYS A 4 4.30 -1.31 30.33
N SER A 5 3.20 -1.64 31.04
CA SER A 5 3.00 -2.96 31.62
C SER A 5 1.55 -3.23 32.00
N THR A 6 1.15 -4.50 32.11
CA THR A 6 -0.16 -4.91 32.64
C THR A 6 -0.36 -4.41 34.07
N ARG A 7 0.70 -4.35 34.87
CA ARG A 7 0.63 -3.83 36.24
C ARG A 7 0.25 -2.34 36.24
N GLU A 8 0.84 -1.54 35.39
CA GLU A 8 0.51 -0.12 35.23
C GLU A 8 -0.95 0.07 34.84
N PHE A 9 -1.45 -0.75 33.91
CA PHE A 9 -2.85 -0.73 33.49
C PHE A 9 -3.81 -0.97 34.66
N ILE A 10 -3.49 -1.93 35.53
CA ILE A 10 -4.34 -2.28 36.68
C ILE A 10 -4.25 -1.24 37.81
N THR A 11 -3.08 -0.68 38.07
CA THR A 11 -2.84 0.12 39.28
C THR A 11 -2.84 1.62 39.08
N SER A 12 -2.68 2.10 37.86
CA SER A 12 -2.61 3.53 37.57
C SER A 12 -4.01 4.17 37.58
N SER A 13 -4.11 5.33 38.20
CA SER A 13 -5.31 6.16 38.18
C SER A 13 -5.73 6.62 36.77
N ASN A 14 -4.80 6.60 35.82
CA ASN A 14 -5.09 6.92 34.44
C ASN A 14 -5.81 5.79 33.71
N TYR A 15 -5.88 4.60 34.32
CA TYR A 15 -6.51 3.41 33.75
C TYR A 15 -7.51 2.80 34.76
N LEU A 16 -7.26 1.59 35.21
CA LEU A 16 -8.20 0.87 36.08
C LEU A 16 -8.05 1.20 37.58
N GLY A 17 -7.00 1.90 37.99
CA GLY A 17 -6.67 2.11 39.42
C GLY A 17 -7.70 2.90 40.24
N ASN A 18 -8.61 3.63 39.59
CA ASN A 18 -9.70 4.38 40.22
C ASN A 18 -11.08 3.74 40.00
N ILE A 19 -11.14 2.52 39.44
CA ILE A 19 -12.42 1.85 39.23
C ILE A 19 -12.83 1.13 40.49
N GLU A 20 -13.91 1.57 41.08
CA GLU A 20 -14.56 0.91 42.20
C GLU A 20 -15.71 0.03 41.70
N ILE A 21 -15.76 -1.22 42.15
CA ILE A 21 -16.83 -2.17 41.83
C ILE A 21 -17.68 -2.37 43.06
N GLU A 22 -18.92 -1.83 43.07
CA GLU A 22 -19.90 -2.10 44.10
C GLU A 22 -20.63 -3.41 43.79
N ILE A 23 -20.56 -4.36 44.74
CA ILE A 23 -21.26 -5.64 44.62
C ILE A 23 -22.38 -5.68 45.67
N ARG A 24 -23.63 -5.70 45.20
CA ARG A 24 -24.80 -5.86 46.08
C ARG A 24 -25.18 -7.32 46.19
N SER A 25 -25.09 -7.88 47.37
CA SER A 25 -25.40 -9.26 47.65
C SER A 25 -26.43 -9.37 48.77
N LYS A 26 -27.21 -10.47 48.77
CA LYS A 26 -28.12 -10.81 49.88
C LYS A 26 -27.37 -11.33 51.12
N TYR A 27 -26.09 -11.63 50.97
CA TYR A 27 -25.25 -12.18 52.01
C TYR A 27 -24.22 -11.15 52.47
N ASP A 28 -23.98 -11.08 53.78
CA ASP A 28 -22.96 -10.19 54.36
C ASP A 28 -21.54 -10.49 53.83
N ARG A 29 -21.29 -11.72 53.44
CA ARG A 29 -20.05 -12.16 52.79
C ARG A 29 -20.38 -12.94 51.53
N PRO A 30 -20.31 -12.33 50.35
CA PRO A 30 -20.54 -13.04 49.11
C PRO A 30 -19.48 -14.13 48.89
N SER A 31 -19.89 -15.23 48.28
CA SER A 31 -18.96 -16.31 47.94
C SER A 31 -17.94 -15.90 46.90
N VAL A 32 -16.79 -16.55 46.86
CA VAL A 32 -15.74 -16.32 45.85
C VAL A 32 -16.29 -16.40 44.42
N THR A 33 -17.24 -17.29 44.19
CA THR A 33 -17.90 -17.45 42.87
C THR A 33 -18.70 -16.20 42.49
N ILE A 34 -19.46 -15.60 43.44
CA ILE A 34 -20.23 -14.36 43.20
C ILE A 34 -19.28 -13.22 42.90
N LEU A 35 -18.20 -13.07 43.68
CA LEU A 35 -17.17 -12.05 43.48
C LEU A 35 -16.51 -12.20 42.12
N SER A 36 -16.08 -13.42 41.76
CA SER A 36 -15.43 -13.71 40.48
C SER A 36 -16.36 -13.38 39.30
N THR A 37 -17.63 -13.79 39.37
CA THR A 37 -18.64 -13.48 38.33
C THR A 37 -18.84 -11.99 38.16
N ALA A 38 -18.96 -11.25 39.26
CA ALA A 38 -19.13 -9.79 39.20
C ALA A 38 -17.91 -9.10 38.59
N VAL A 39 -16.70 -9.44 39.03
CA VAL A 39 -15.44 -8.91 38.47
C VAL A 39 -15.31 -9.22 36.98
N THR A 40 -15.55 -10.47 36.58
CA THR A 40 -15.50 -10.88 35.17
C THR A 40 -16.51 -10.10 34.32
N SER A 41 -17.74 -9.89 34.82
CA SER A 41 -18.76 -9.13 34.11
C SER A 41 -18.34 -7.68 33.88
N VAL A 42 -17.77 -7.01 34.91
CA VAL A 42 -17.27 -5.64 34.78
C VAL A 42 -16.08 -5.56 33.83
N LEU A 43 -15.11 -6.46 33.98
CA LEU A 43 -13.93 -6.49 33.07
C LEU A 43 -14.34 -6.73 31.62
N THR A 44 -15.33 -7.60 31.37
CA THR A 44 -15.86 -7.82 30.02
C THR A 44 -16.50 -6.55 29.46
N LYS A 45 -17.28 -5.82 30.26
CA LYS A 45 -17.88 -4.54 29.81
C LYS A 45 -16.80 -3.50 29.51
N ILE A 46 -15.77 -3.40 30.36
CA ILE A 46 -14.63 -2.48 30.13
C ILE A 46 -13.91 -2.88 28.85
N ALA A 47 -13.59 -4.16 28.65
CA ALA A 47 -12.94 -4.64 27.44
C ALA A 47 -13.77 -4.34 26.18
N THR A 48 -15.09 -4.56 26.24
CA THR A 48 -16.00 -4.22 25.13
C THR A 48 -16.02 -2.72 24.85
N SER A 49 -16.03 -1.89 25.90
CA SER A 49 -16.01 -0.43 25.74
C SER A 49 -14.68 0.07 25.16
N ILE A 50 -13.56 -0.51 25.57
CA ILE A 50 -12.24 -0.17 25.03
C ILE A 50 -12.14 -0.62 23.55
N SER A 51 -12.66 -1.80 23.20
CA SER A 51 -12.70 -2.30 21.84
C SER A 51 -13.64 -1.52 20.92
N ALA A 52 -14.60 -0.80 21.49
CA ALA A 52 -15.54 0.05 20.77
C ALA A 52 -15.03 1.50 20.55
N ILE A 53 -13.85 1.84 21.11
CA ILE A 53 -13.17 3.09 20.77
C ILE A 53 -12.43 2.81 19.45
N GLU A 54 -13.12 3.03 18.36
CA GLU A 54 -12.49 3.12 17.05
C GLU A 54 -11.70 4.42 17.02
N GLU A 55 -10.38 4.32 17.02
CA GLU A 55 -9.53 5.46 16.70
C GLU A 55 -9.73 5.72 15.20
N GLU A 56 -10.41 6.79 14.87
CA GLU A 56 -10.49 7.26 13.49
C GLU A 56 -9.14 7.90 13.13
N TYR A 57 -8.41 7.25 12.26
CA TYR A 57 -7.18 7.79 11.67
C TYR A 57 -7.52 8.43 10.33
N GLU A 58 -7.10 9.64 10.12
CA GLU A 58 -7.08 10.27 8.81
C GLU A 58 -5.65 10.26 8.28
N GLY A 59 -5.46 9.79 7.06
CA GLY A 59 -4.19 9.90 6.37
C GLY A 59 -3.96 11.34 5.90
N THR A 60 -2.72 11.80 5.98
CA THR A 60 -2.36 13.08 5.36
C THR A 60 -2.39 12.98 3.85
N LYS A 61 -2.95 13.97 3.17
CA LYS A 61 -2.89 14.10 1.70
C LYS A 61 -1.55 14.69 1.23
N GLU A 62 -0.63 14.96 2.15
CA GLU A 62 0.69 15.50 1.82
C GLU A 62 1.70 14.37 1.61
N PHE A 63 2.27 14.32 0.42
CA PHE A 63 3.42 13.47 0.14
C PHE A 63 4.70 14.30 0.29
N ARG A 64 5.69 13.70 0.94
CA ARG A 64 7.03 14.30 1.09
C ARG A 64 8.01 13.48 0.27
N ALA A 65 8.83 14.17 -0.53
CA ALA A 65 9.92 13.51 -1.21
C ALA A 65 10.95 13.02 -0.20
N VAL A 66 11.34 11.77 -0.33
CA VAL A 66 12.38 11.11 0.44
C VAL A 66 13.40 10.54 -0.54
N ASN A 67 14.67 10.56 -0.19
CA ASN A 67 15.67 9.95 -1.06
C ASN A 67 15.36 8.44 -1.19
N ILE A 68 15.37 7.94 -2.41
CA ILE A 68 15.04 6.54 -2.70
C ILE A 68 15.91 5.56 -1.89
N ARG A 69 17.17 5.90 -1.61
CA ARG A 69 18.11 5.09 -0.81
C ARG A 69 17.75 5.02 0.66
N ASP A 70 16.95 5.96 1.16
CA ASP A 70 16.48 5.95 2.55
C ASP A 70 15.26 5.03 2.71
N VAL A 71 14.49 4.80 1.63
CA VAL A 71 13.32 3.92 1.60
C VAL A 71 13.71 2.52 1.14
N PHE A 72 14.39 2.41 -0.01
CA PHE A 72 14.79 1.15 -0.59
C PHE A 72 16.28 0.92 -0.34
N ARG A 73 16.57 -0.16 0.37
CA ARG A 73 17.95 -0.60 0.63
C ARG A 73 18.25 -1.83 -0.20
N ASP A 74 19.52 -2.01 -0.54
CA ASP A 74 19.98 -3.24 -1.16
C ASP A 74 19.57 -4.43 -0.28
N LYS A 75 18.76 -5.31 -0.84
CA LYS A 75 18.17 -6.43 -0.13
C LYS A 75 18.44 -7.71 -0.88
N ALA A 76 19.19 -8.62 -0.28
CA ALA A 76 19.27 -9.99 -0.72
C ALA A 76 18.10 -10.78 -0.09
N VAL A 77 17.15 -11.23 -0.89
CA VAL A 77 16.05 -12.07 -0.45
C VAL A 77 16.31 -13.49 -0.88
N ASN A 78 16.55 -14.37 0.07
CA ASN A 78 16.75 -15.79 -0.19
C ASN A 78 15.40 -16.52 -0.08
N TYR A 79 14.91 -16.99 -1.21
CA TYR A 79 13.71 -17.82 -1.26
C TYR A 79 14.13 -19.29 -1.21
N THR A 80 13.70 -20.00 -0.16
CA THR A 80 13.79 -21.46 -0.12
C THR A 80 12.52 -22.04 -0.72
N ASN A 81 12.66 -22.95 -1.69
CA ASN A 81 11.54 -23.71 -2.24
C ASN A 81 10.95 -24.61 -1.14
N ILE A 82 9.94 -24.11 -0.44
CA ILE A 82 9.15 -24.93 0.48
C ILE A 82 7.96 -25.46 -0.33
N VAL A 83 7.94 -26.76 -0.50
CA VAL A 83 7.01 -27.50 -1.38
C VAL A 83 5.53 -27.44 -0.95
N ASN A 84 5.14 -26.78 0.12
CA ASN A 84 3.74 -26.71 0.54
C ASN A 84 3.37 -25.27 0.96
N GLY A 85 2.82 -24.50 0.02
CA GLY A 85 2.12 -23.24 0.30
C GLY A 85 3.02 -22.05 0.65
N GLY A 86 4.30 -22.15 0.43
CA GLY A 86 5.26 -21.08 0.57
C GLY A 86 5.35 -20.22 -0.70
N ILE A 87 6.32 -19.40 -0.74
CA ILE A 87 6.73 -18.47 -1.76
C ILE A 87 6.73 -19.10 -3.15
N GLY A 88 6.24 -18.38 -4.15
CA GLY A 88 6.16 -18.86 -5.54
C GLY A 88 7.52 -19.28 -6.13
N VAL A 89 7.46 -19.95 -7.26
CA VAL A 89 8.66 -20.31 -8.06
C VAL A 89 9.20 -19.09 -8.81
N SER A 90 10.45 -19.16 -9.27
CA SER A 90 11.08 -18.17 -10.17
C SER A 90 10.19 -17.80 -11.36
N GLN A 91 10.27 -16.56 -11.83
CA GLN A 91 9.58 -16.11 -13.06
C GLN A 91 10.00 -16.96 -14.27
N ASN A 92 11.23 -17.45 -14.30
CA ASN A 92 11.79 -18.27 -15.37
C ASN A 92 11.69 -19.80 -15.13
N ASP A 93 10.95 -20.22 -14.10
CA ASP A 93 10.80 -21.65 -13.79
C ASP A 93 10.02 -22.37 -14.89
N ALA A 94 10.39 -23.65 -15.15
CA ALA A 94 9.77 -24.47 -16.18
C ALA A 94 8.26 -24.74 -15.94
N THR A 95 7.77 -24.60 -14.71
CA THR A 95 6.35 -24.74 -14.36
C THR A 95 5.53 -23.50 -14.65
N VAL A 96 6.16 -22.35 -14.89
CA VAL A 96 5.48 -21.12 -15.29
C VAL A 96 5.08 -21.23 -16.77
N PRO A 97 3.86 -20.80 -17.18
CA PRO A 97 3.47 -20.74 -18.58
C PRO A 97 4.50 -20.01 -19.44
N VAL A 98 4.78 -20.53 -20.63
CA VAL A 98 5.87 -20.05 -21.52
C VAL A 98 5.74 -18.55 -21.79
N GLU A 99 4.54 -18.07 -22.01
CA GLU A 99 4.22 -16.66 -22.28
C GLU A 99 4.55 -15.72 -21.11
N MET A 100 4.65 -16.25 -19.89
CA MET A 100 4.99 -15.50 -18.68
C MET A 100 6.44 -15.69 -18.24
N ARG A 101 7.19 -16.61 -18.88
CA ARG A 101 8.60 -16.83 -18.50
C ARG A 101 9.47 -15.69 -18.96
N ILE A 102 10.31 -15.21 -18.06
CA ILE A 102 11.24 -14.12 -18.33
C ILE A 102 12.51 -14.38 -17.54
N ASP A 103 13.66 -14.27 -18.19
CA ASP A 103 14.94 -14.16 -17.48
C ASP A 103 15.18 -12.69 -17.10
N LEU A 104 14.71 -12.33 -15.94
CA LEU A 104 14.74 -10.94 -15.44
C LEU A 104 16.17 -10.41 -15.22
N LYS A 105 17.19 -11.26 -15.22
CA LYS A 105 18.59 -10.82 -15.18
C LYS A 105 19.03 -10.08 -16.43
N GLN A 106 18.32 -10.28 -17.53
CA GLN A 106 18.62 -9.65 -18.82
C GLN A 106 17.83 -8.35 -19.02
N GLU A 107 16.90 -8.05 -18.11
CA GLU A 107 16.00 -6.91 -18.23
C GLU A 107 16.54 -5.68 -17.48
N ASP A 108 16.77 -4.60 -18.18
CA ASP A 108 17.31 -3.34 -17.65
C ASP A 108 16.27 -2.50 -16.86
N TRP A 109 15.01 -2.84 -17.04
CA TRP A 109 13.88 -2.16 -16.40
C TRP A 109 13.40 -2.80 -15.09
N PHE A 110 13.84 -4.02 -14.76
CA PHE A 110 13.45 -4.70 -13.51
C PHE A 110 14.58 -4.62 -12.48
N THR A 111 14.27 -4.17 -11.27
CA THR A 111 15.30 -3.84 -10.27
C THR A 111 15.87 -5.04 -9.53
N PHE A 112 15.21 -6.19 -9.58
CA PHE A 112 15.70 -7.45 -9.01
C PHE A 112 16.13 -8.43 -10.08
N THR A 113 16.89 -9.43 -9.69
CA THR A 113 17.38 -10.47 -10.63
C THR A 113 16.34 -11.53 -10.94
N ASP A 114 15.24 -11.59 -10.20
CA ASP A 114 14.16 -12.57 -10.38
C ASP A 114 12.87 -12.10 -9.68
N ASN A 115 11.75 -12.77 -10.00
CA ASN A 115 10.45 -12.54 -9.38
C ASN A 115 9.84 -13.87 -8.91
N TYR A 116 9.65 -14.00 -7.61
CA TYR A 116 9.03 -15.17 -6.96
C TYR A 116 7.58 -14.91 -6.56
N GLY A 117 6.91 -14.04 -7.26
CA GLY A 117 5.54 -13.64 -6.99
C GLY A 117 4.49 -14.72 -7.26
N THR A 118 3.25 -14.38 -6.98
CA THR A 118 2.06 -15.15 -7.32
C THR A 118 1.85 -15.23 -8.83
N SER A 119 0.87 -16.00 -9.28
CA SER A 119 0.51 -16.10 -10.71
C SER A 119 0.09 -14.75 -11.31
N GLU A 120 -0.62 -13.91 -10.54
CA GLU A 120 -1.05 -12.59 -11.00
C GLU A 120 0.13 -11.61 -11.07
N GLU A 121 1.04 -11.64 -10.10
CA GLU A 121 2.26 -10.86 -10.13
C GLU A 121 3.15 -11.24 -11.32
N LYS A 122 3.29 -12.55 -11.61
CA LYS A 122 4.01 -13.02 -12.80
C LYS A 122 3.36 -12.58 -14.11
N ALA A 123 2.04 -12.63 -14.17
CA ALA A 123 1.29 -12.18 -15.34
C ALA A 123 1.43 -10.67 -15.54
N PHE A 124 1.46 -9.89 -14.45
CA PHE A 124 1.73 -8.46 -14.52
C PHE A 124 3.13 -8.16 -15.07
N VAL A 125 4.16 -8.83 -14.56
CA VAL A 125 5.54 -8.64 -15.04
C VAL A 125 5.66 -9.00 -16.51
N ALA A 126 4.98 -10.07 -16.98
CA ALA A 126 4.92 -10.41 -18.39
C ALA A 126 4.17 -9.34 -19.22
N TYR A 127 3.05 -8.83 -18.72
CA TYR A 127 2.33 -7.72 -19.36
C TYR A 127 3.23 -6.48 -19.48
N PHE A 128 4.00 -6.17 -18.45
CA PHE A 128 4.93 -5.03 -18.46
C PHE A 128 6.02 -5.21 -19.50
N ARG A 129 6.67 -6.39 -19.55
CA ARG A 129 7.65 -6.73 -20.59
C ARG A 129 7.10 -6.47 -22.00
N ASP A 130 5.87 -6.92 -22.26
CA ASP A 130 5.26 -6.82 -23.60
C ASP A 130 4.92 -5.37 -24.00
N ASN A 131 4.94 -4.43 -23.05
CA ASN A 131 4.58 -3.03 -23.26
C ASN A 131 5.69 -2.03 -22.95
N VAL A 132 6.78 -2.44 -22.30
CA VAL A 132 7.85 -1.53 -21.86
C VAL A 132 8.52 -0.78 -23.00
N ASP A 133 8.63 -1.37 -24.18
CA ASP A 133 9.26 -0.72 -25.32
C ASP A 133 8.47 0.51 -25.79
N LYS A 134 7.16 0.53 -25.60
CA LYS A 134 6.33 1.72 -25.85
C LYS A 134 6.70 2.85 -24.89
N LEU A 135 6.98 2.52 -23.63
CA LEU A 135 7.42 3.50 -22.64
C LEU A 135 8.83 3.99 -22.90
N LYS A 136 9.74 3.11 -23.40
CA LYS A 136 11.13 3.47 -23.75
C LYS A 136 11.20 4.53 -24.86
N THR A 137 10.14 4.71 -25.65
CA THR A 137 10.07 5.80 -26.64
C THR A 137 9.79 7.18 -26.03
N ILE A 138 9.34 7.22 -24.77
CA ILE A 138 8.86 8.44 -24.10
C ILE A 138 9.75 8.79 -22.91
N TYR A 139 10.13 7.78 -22.13
CA TYR A 139 10.87 7.92 -20.89
C TYR A 139 12.33 7.52 -21.05
N SER A 140 13.22 8.34 -20.55
CA SER A 140 14.67 8.10 -20.57
C SER A 140 15.10 7.06 -19.53
N LYS A 141 14.33 6.92 -18.43
CA LYS A 141 14.55 5.90 -17.40
C LYS A 141 13.25 5.24 -16.99
N ILE A 142 13.30 3.92 -16.90
CA ILE A 142 12.16 3.08 -16.52
C ILE A 142 12.65 2.04 -15.55
N TYR A 143 12.09 2.01 -14.35
CA TYR A 143 12.42 1.01 -13.33
C TYR A 143 11.14 0.47 -12.70
N LEU A 144 10.88 -0.81 -12.91
CA LEU A 144 9.85 -1.54 -12.17
C LEU A 144 10.50 -2.21 -10.97
N MET A 145 10.08 -1.81 -9.79
CA MET A 145 10.58 -2.32 -8.52
C MET A 145 9.50 -3.11 -7.80
N ARG A 146 9.82 -4.32 -7.39
CA ARG A 146 8.99 -5.05 -6.45
C ARG A 146 9.21 -4.49 -5.04
N ASN A 147 8.13 -4.19 -4.35
CA ASN A 147 8.19 -3.48 -3.06
C ASN A 147 8.52 -4.42 -1.90
N GLU A 148 9.11 -5.40 -1.88
CA GLU A 148 9.53 -6.29 -0.77
C GLU A 148 9.29 -5.71 0.67
N ARG A 149 8.11 -5.09 0.89
CA ARG A 149 7.66 -4.46 2.14
C ARG A 149 8.57 -3.34 2.66
N GLN A 150 9.23 -2.63 1.77
CA GLN A 150 10.12 -1.54 2.14
C GLN A 150 9.40 -0.18 2.14
N MET A 151 8.38 -0.05 1.31
CA MET A 151 7.56 1.15 1.19
C MET A 151 6.12 0.87 1.57
N HIS A 152 5.52 1.77 2.31
CA HIS A 152 4.12 1.73 2.68
C HIS A 152 3.47 3.11 2.56
N LEU A 153 2.19 3.09 2.30
CA LEU A 153 1.33 4.25 2.20
C LEU A 153 0.23 4.13 3.27
N TYR A 154 -0.46 5.22 3.51
CA TYR A 154 -1.63 5.23 4.38
C TYR A 154 -2.82 5.79 3.61
N SER A 155 -3.99 5.12 3.68
CA SER A 155 -5.21 5.60 3.04
C SER A 155 -5.63 6.94 3.61
N PHE A 156 -6.25 7.80 2.78
CA PHE A 156 -6.64 9.14 3.20
C PHE A 156 -7.80 9.12 4.18
N ASP A 157 -8.75 8.21 3.99
CA ASP A 157 -10.02 8.22 4.72
C ASP A 157 -9.93 7.47 6.07
N GLY A 158 -9.16 6.41 6.16
CA GLY A 158 -9.10 5.56 7.36
C GLY A 158 -7.70 5.38 7.92
N GLY A 159 -6.67 5.90 7.25
CA GLY A 159 -5.27 5.74 7.67
C GLY A 159 -4.78 4.30 7.64
N GLU A 160 -5.47 3.40 6.92
CA GLU A 160 -5.07 2.01 6.79
C GLU A 160 -3.73 1.92 6.04
N ARG A 161 -2.86 1.08 6.57
CA ARG A 161 -1.56 0.82 5.94
C ARG A 161 -1.73 -0.02 4.68
N PHE A 162 -1.17 0.46 3.59
CA PHE A 162 -1.11 -0.19 2.30
C PHE A 162 0.34 -0.36 1.84
N GLU A 163 0.68 -1.54 1.37
CA GLU A 163 1.98 -1.87 0.80
C GLU A 163 1.74 -2.35 -0.64
N PRO A 164 1.91 -1.48 -1.65
CA PRO A 164 1.76 -1.89 -3.05
C PRO A 164 2.79 -2.94 -3.41
N ASP A 165 2.43 -3.93 -4.21
CA ASP A 165 3.34 -4.99 -4.63
C ASP A 165 4.48 -4.46 -5.52
N TYR A 166 4.18 -3.47 -6.36
CA TYR A 166 5.15 -2.86 -7.27
C TYR A 166 5.10 -1.34 -7.26
N VAL A 167 6.25 -0.74 -7.50
CA VAL A 167 6.41 0.68 -7.77
C VAL A 167 7.13 0.83 -9.12
N LEU A 168 6.50 1.55 -10.04
CA LEU A 168 7.09 1.89 -11.33
C LEU A 168 7.61 3.32 -11.28
N PHE A 169 8.89 3.50 -11.53
CA PHE A 169 9.53 4.80 -11.66
C PHE A 169 9.78 5.10 -13.13
N LEU A 170 9.32 6.26 -13.58
CA LEU A 170 9.50 6.76 -14.93
C LEU A 170 10.14 8.14 -14.88
N GLN A 171 11.15 8.38 -15.71
CA GLN A 171 11.75 9.70 -15.87
C GLN A 171 11.68 10.11 -17.33
N LYS A 172 11.21 11.33 -17.58
CA LYS A 172 11.23 11.98 -18.89
C LYS A 172 12.14 13.19 -18.79
N ASP A 173 13.21 13.19 -19.59
CA ASP A 173 14.09 14.34 -19.68
C ASP A 173 13.47 15.41 -20.58
N ASN A 174 13.62 16.67 -20.22
CA ASN A 174 13.19 17.83 -20.97
C ASN A 174 14.32 18.90 -21.04
N ALA A 175 14.11 20.00 -21.74
CA ALA A 175 15.16 21.01 -21.94
C ALA A 175 15.61 21.68 -20.64
N ASP A 176 14.74 21.76 -19.65
CA ASP A 176 14.95 22.50 -18.40
C ASP A 176 15.18 21.56 -17.19
N GLY A 177 15.31 20.25 -17.42
CA GLY A 177 15.51 19.25 -16.37
C GLY A 177 14.85 17.91 -16.68
N PHE A 178 14.05 17.39 -15.76
CA PHE A 178 13.33 16.13 -15.93
C PHE A 178 11.98 16.15 -15.22
N GLU A 179 11.07 15.31 -15.68
CA GLU A 179 9.85 14.95 -14.98
C GLU A 179 9.97 13.52 -14.49
N GLN A 180 9.54 13.26 -13.27
CA GLN A 180 9.53 11.93 -12.69
C GLN A 180 8.12 11.53 -12.28
N MET A 181 7.74 10.32 -12.63
CA MET A 181 6.47 9.72 -12.25
C MET A 181 6.72 8.47 -11.44
N GLN A 182 5.96 8.31 -10.37
CA GLN A 182 5.95 7.16 -9.51
C GLN A 182 4.54 6.56 -9.51
N VAL A 183 4.43 5.33 -10.01
CA VAL A 183 3.15 4.66 -10.15
C VAL A 183 3.10 3.45 -9.23
N PHE A 184 2.06 3.37 -8.40
CA PHE A 184 1.80 2.23 -7.53
C PHE A 184 0.90 1.22 -8.22
N ILE A 185 1.32 -0.04 -8.19
CA ILE A 185 0.68 -1.13 -8.92
C ILE A 185 0.49 -2.33 -7.98
N GLU A 186 -0.72 -2.87 -8.01
CA GLU A 186 -1.14 -4.01 -7.19
C GLU A 186 -1.77 -5.08 -8.08
N PRO A 187 -1.04 -6.15 -8.44
CA PRO A 187 -1.64 -7.33 -9.04
C PRO A 187 -2.49 -8.08 -8.02
N LYS A 188 -3.71 -8.44 -8.39
CA LYS A 188 -4.65 -9.02 -7.44
C LYS A 188 -5.38 -10.23 -8.00
N GLY A 189 -5.34 -11.34 -7.26
CA GLY A 189 -6.13 -12.53 -7.58
C GLY A 189 -7.63 -12.26 -7.53
N LYS A 190 -8.39 -12.87 -8.44
CA LYS A 190 -9.84 -12.69 -8.60
C LYS A 190 -10.64 -12.73 -7.29
N GLN A 191 -10.26 -13.66 -6.41
CA GLN A 191 -10.94 -13.88 -5.12
C GLN A 191 -10.76 -12.73 -4.13
N LEU A 192 -9.72 -11.91 -4.29
CA LEU A 192 -9.37 -10.82 -3.39
C LEU A 192 -9.82 -9.44 -3.88
N VAL A 193 -10.21 -9.30 -5.14
CA VAL A 193 -10.60 -7.99 -5.73
C VAL A 193 -11.72 -7.31 -4.95
N LYS A 194 -12.71 -8.08 -4.46
CA LYS A 194 -13.83 -7.51 -3.71
C LYS A 194 -13.47 -7.16 -2.26
N SER A 195 -12.72 -8.02 -1.58
CA SER A 195 -12.33 -7.82 -0.17
C SER A 195 -11.34 -6.67 -0.02
N ASP A 196 -10.48 -6.49 -1.01
CA ASP A 196 -9.41 -5.48 -0.99
C ASP A 196 -9.79 -4.21 -1.78
N LYS A 197 -11.09 -4.03 -2.07
CA LYS A 197 -11.56 -2.89 -2.88
C LYS A 197 -11.10 -1.54 -2.35
N TRP A 198 -11.01 -1.36 -1.05
CA TRP A 198 -10.52 -0.14 -0.44
C TRP A 198 -9.11 0.25 -0.89
N LYS A 199 -8.23 -0.74 -1.18
CA LYS A 199 -6.88 -0.50 -1.71
C LYS A 199 -6.94 0.04 -3.14
N GLU A 200 -7.83 -0.53 -3.97
CA GLU A 200 -8.05 -0.03 -5.33
C GLU A 200 -8.61 1.39 -5.29
N ASP A 201 -9.62 1.64 -4.44
CA ASP A 201 -10.20 2.97 -4.27
C ASP A 201 -9.15 3.99 -3.81
N PHE A 202 -8.25 3.61 -2.90
CA PHE A 202 -7.14 4.46 -2.47
C PHE A 202 -6.14 4.74 -3.61
N LEU A 203 -5.77 3.72 -4.40
CA LEU A 203 -4.90 3.91 -5.57
C LEU A 203 -5.51 4.89 -6.57
N LEU A 204 -6.81 4.81 -6.80
CA LEU A 204 -7.52 5.73 -7.70
C LEU A 204 -7.62 7.14 -7.13
N GLN A 205 -7.77 7.29 -5.82
CA GLN A 205 -7.71 8.59 -5.15
C GLN A 205 -6.34 9.27 -5.34
N LEU A 206 -5.24 8.52 -5.38
CA LEU A 206 -3.91 9.07 -5.69
C LEU A 206 -3.87 9.69 -7.08
N LYS A 207 -4.55 9.07 -8.06
CA LYS A 207 -4.64 9.57 -9.42
C LYS A 207 -5.53 10.80 -9.53
N GLU A 208 -6.69 10.78 -8.89
CA GLU A 208 -7.67 11.87 -8.93
C GLU A 208 -7.19 13.11 -8.18
N ASN A 209 -6.56 12.92 -7.05
CA ASN A 209 -6.10 14.02 -6.20
C ASN A 209 -4.75 14.59 -6.62
N ALA A 210 -4.11 14.09 -7.69
CA ALA A 210 -2.83 14.54 -8.28
C ALA A 210 -2.15 15.67 -7.51
N SER A 211 -2.08 15.50 -6.19
CA SER A 211 -1.53 16.51 -5.30
C SER A 211 -0.07 16.65 -5.61
N PRO A 212 0.43 17.86 -5.89
CA PRO A 212 1.84 18.06 -6.10
C PRO A 212 2.56 17.55 -4.86
N VAL A 213 3.51 16.65 -5.06
CA VAL A 213 4.40 16.23 -3.99
C VAL A 213 5.08 17.49 -3.49
N LYS A 214 4.84 17.88 -2.26
CA LYS A 214 5.62 18.96 -1.64
C LYS A 214 7.04 18.43 -1.48
N THR A 215 7.87 18.74 -2.47
CA THR A 215 9.29 18.43 -2.43
C THR A 215 10.00 19.53 -1.65
N PHE A 216 11.13 19.20 -1.02
CA PHE A 216 12.03 20.18 -0.42
C PHE A 216 12.67 21.11 -1.49
N VAL A 217 12.57 20.76 -2.75
CA VAL A 217 12.91 21.52 -3.92
C VAL A 217 11.58 21.90 -4.56
N ASP A 218 11.35 23.15 -4.81
CA ASP A 218 10.10 23.75 -5.33
C ASP A 218 9.91 23.34 -6.81
N ASP A 219 9.74 22.02 -7.03
CA ASP A 219 9.84 21.36 -8.31
C ASP A 219 8.54 20.62 -8.60
N ASN A 220 7.72 21.21 -9.49
CA ASN A 220 6.49 20.61 -10.02
C ASN A 220 6.74 19.35 -10.88
N ASN A 221 7.90 18.74 -10.77
CA ASN A 221 8.39 17.69 -11.68
C ASN A 221 8.15 16.27 -11.17
N TYR A 222 7.52 16.10 -10.00
CA TYR A 222 7.25 14.79 -9.41
C TYR A 222 5.76 14.49 -9.38
N HIS A 223 5.37 13.37 -9.98
CA HIS A 223 3.99 12.92 -10.04
C HIS A 223 3.83 11.57 -9.37
N ILE A 224 2.76 11.40 -8.60
CA ILE A 224 2.41 10.14 -7.95
C ILE A 224 1.07 9.68 -8.51
N TRP A 225 1.01 8.42 -8.93
CA TRP A 225 -0.20 7.80 -9.43
C TRP A 225 -0.45 6.44 -8.79
N GLY A 226 -1.71 6.02 -8.78
CA GLY A 226 -2.14 4.65 -8.53
C GLY A 226 -2.99 4.18 -9.70
N PHE A 227 -2.90 2.89 -10.02
CA PHE A 227 -3.66 2.25 -11.07
C PHE A 227 -4.76 1.36 -10.49
N HIS A 228 -5.76 1.04 -11.30
CA HIS A 228 -6.64 -0.09 -11.02
C HIS A 228 -5.82 -1.35 -10.76
N PHE A 229 -6.38 -2.28 -10.01
CA PHE A 229 -5.72 -3.58 -9.82
C PHE A 229 -5.41 -4.25 -11.16
N PHE A 230 -4.23 -4.82 -11.27
CA PHE A 230 -3.97 -5.72 -12.37
C PHE A 230 -4.60 -7.07 -12.07
N ASN A 231 -5.54 -7.50 -12.92
CA ASN A 231 -6.08 -8.84 -12.93
C ASN A 231 -6.37 -9.24 -14.37
N ARG A 232 -5.86 -10.39 -14.80
CA ARG A 232 -5.99 -10.87 -16.18
C ARG A 232 -7.42 -10.99 -16.68
N ASP A 233 -8.33 -11.36 -15.79
CA ASP A 233 -9.69 -11.75 -16.15
C ASP A 233 -10.71 -10.63 -15.91
N LEU A 234 -10.55 -9.87 -14.82
CA LEU A 234 -11.59 -8.96 -14.35
C LEU A 234 -11.29 -7.47 -14.58
N ARG A 235 -10.01 -7.08 -14.60
CA ARG A 235 -9.60 -5.66 -14.60
C ARG A 235 -8.62 -5.31 -15.73
N ARG A 236 -8.46 -6.19 -16.68
CA ARG A 236 -7.48 -5.99 -17.77
C ARG A 236 -7.77 -4.73 -18.58
N THR A 237 -9.04 -4.41 -18.83
CA THR A 237 -9.43 -3.23 -19.61
C THR A 237 -9.12 -1.94 -18.88
N GLU A 238 -9.51 -1.85 -17.60
CA GLU A 238 -9.31 -0.67 -16.76
C GLU A 238 -7.81 -0.44 -16.53
N PHE A 239 -7.08 -1.51 -16.18
CA PHE A 239 -5.63 -1.42 -16.01
C PHE A 239 -4.91 -1.03 -17.31
N SER A 240 -5.32 -1.59 -18.45
CA SER A 240 -4.72 -1.25 -19.75
C SER A 240 -4.98 0.21 -20.11
N ALA A 241 -6.17 0.74 -19.81
CA ALA A 241 -6.48 2.15 -20.00
C ALA A 241 -5.56 3.05 -19.15
N ASP A 242 -5.37 2.70 -17.86
CA ASP A 242 -4.43 3.40 -16.99
C ASP A 242 -2.99 3.36 -17.55
N PHE A 243 -2.56 2.19 -18.04
CA PHE A 243 -1.23 2.02 -18.61
C PHE A 243 -1.05 2.80 -19.93
N GLU A 244 -2.09 2.85 -20.77
CA GLU A 244 -2.07 3.66 -22.00
C GLU A 244 -1.92 5.16 -21.72
N MET A 245 -2.41 5.61 -20.56
CA MET A 245 -2.25 6.99 -20.13
C MET A 245 -0.78 7.35 -19.92
N LEU A 246 0.08 6.44 -19.51
CA LEU A 246 1.52 6.68 -19.42
C LEU A 246 2.16 6.98 -20.79
N GLN A 247 1.52 6.53 -21.87
CA GLN A 247 2.02 6.75 -23.24
C GLN A 247 1.62 8.12 -23.80
N LYS A 248 0.80 8.89 -23.08
CA LYS A 248 0.32 10.22 -23.47
C LYS A 248 0.52 11.25 -22.36
N PRO A 249 1.77 11.47 -21.90
CA PRO A 249 2.02 12.31 -20.73
C PRO A 249 1.53 13.74 -20.88
N GLU A 250 1.50 14.30 -22.10
CA GLU A 250 1.08 15.68 -22.35
C GLU A 250 -0.43 15.89 -22.14
N ASP A 251 -1.26 14.92 -22.44
CA ASP A 251 -2.70 15.01 -22.18
C ASP A 251 -3.02 14.91 -20.68
N HIS A 252 -2.20 14.19 -19.95
CA HIS A 252 -2.32 14.04 -18.51
C HIS A 252 -1.91 15.29 -17.73
N LEU A 253 -0.79 15.87 -18.06
CA LEU A 253 -0.30 17.11 -17.45
C LEU A 253 -1.32 18.25 -17.62
N LYS A 254 -2.04 18.28 -18.75
CA LYS A 254 -3.14 19.22 -18.97
C LYS A 254 -4.32 18.96 -18.05
N VAL A 255 -4.68 17.70 -17.82
CA VAL A 255 -5.75 17.33 -16.88
C VAL A 255 -5.32 17.67 -15.45
N LEU A 256 -4.10 17.32 -15.05
CA LEU A 256 -3.56 17.61 -13.72
C LEU A 256 -3.43 19.11 -13.48
N SER A 257 -2.97 19.89 -14.47
CA SER A 257 -2.88 21.35 -14.37
C SER A 257 -4.25 22.04 -14.35
N ALA A 258 -5.26 21.46 -15.00
CA ALA A 258 -6.64 21.95 -14.93
C ALA A 258 -7.27 21.68 -13.55
N TYR A 259 -7.00 20.52 -12.94
CA TYR A 259 -7.42 20.21 -11.58
C TYR A 259 -6.72 21.07 -10.53
N ALA A 260 -5.42 21.28 -10.65
CA ALA A 260 -4.67 22.15 -9.74
C ALA A 260 -5.15 23.62 -9.84
N LYS A 261 -5.51 24.10 -11.02
CA LYS A 261 -6.12 25.44 -11.20
C LYS A 261 -7.52 25.51 -10.60
N GLY A 262 -8.35 24.48 -10.75
CA GLY A 262 -9.70 24.45 -10.17
C GLY A 262 -9.71 24.45 -8.63
N LEU A 263 -8.65 23.95 -7.99
CA LEU A 263 -8.47 24.01 -6.52
C LEU A 263 -7.98 25.40 -6.04
N VAL A 264 -7.35 26.18 -6.89
CA VAL A 264 -6.89 27.56 -6.57
C VAL A 264 -7.98 28.58 -6.79
N ASP A 265 -8.86 28.35 -7.77
CA ASP A 265 -9.97 29.29 -8.12
C ASP A 265 -11.28 29.00 -7.35
N GLY A 266 -11.30 28.00 -6.47
CA GLY A 266 -12.46 27.54 -5.69
C GLY A 266 -12.48 27.98 -4.22
N ASN A 267 -11.74 29.03 -3.84
CA ASN A 267 -11.82 29.71 -2.52
C ASN A 267 -12.28 31.16 -2.67
#